data_363a5bf26b847ab9cccdd8c693674b1d
#
_entry.id   363a5bf26b847ab9cccdd8c693674b1d
#
_cell.length_a   1.000
_cell.length_b   1.000
_cell.length_c   1.000
_cell.angle_alpha   90.00
_cell.angle_beta   90.00
_cell.angle_gamma   90.00
#
_symmetry.space_group_name_H-M   'P 1'
#
loop_
_entity.id
_entity.type
_entity.pdbx_description
1 polymer ?
#
loop_
_entity_poly.entity_id
_entity_poly.type
_entity_poly.pdbx_seq_one_letter_code
_entity_poly.pdbx_strand_id
1 'polypeptide(L)'
;MSPKPRTIGVVSAGRADYAICLPVLRRIQADPDLRLHLIISGMHLSPEFGLTVESIVDDGFEIGDRVEMLLSSDTPEGIAKSMGLGTIGFAQSYTRFRPDI
;
A
#
# COMPACT_ATOMS: atom_id res chain seq x y z
N MET A 1 21.95 -13.40 -19.57
CA MET A 1 20.51 -13.51 -19.25
C MET A 1 20.23 -12.73 -17.99
N SER A 2 19.33 -11.77 -18.08
CA SER A 2 18.98 -10.94 -16.91
C SER A 2 18.22 -11.77 -15.89
N PRO A 3 18.55 -11.65 -14.60
CA PRO A 3 17.74 -12.29 -13.57
C PRO A 3 16.31 -11.70 -13.58
N LYS A 4 15.39 -12.50 -13.13
CA LYS A 4 14.00 -12.07 -13.00
C LYS A 4 13.95 -10.87 -12.05
N PRO A 5 13.21 -9.79 -12.37
CA PRO A 5 13.08 -8.66 -11.46
C PRO A 5 12.54 -9.09 -10.10
N ARG A 6 13.08 -8.50 -9.05
CA ARG A 6 12.56 -8.70 -7.71
C ARG A 6 11.38 -7.79 -7.49
N THR A 7 10.34 -8.31 -6.87
CA THR A 7 9.15 -7.53 -6.52
C THR A 7 9.30 -6.96 -5.12
N ILE A 8 9.22 -5.65 -5.03
CA ILE A 8 9.27 -4.93 -3.76
C ILE A 8 7.85 -4.53 -3.41
N GLY A 9 7.32 -5.09 -2.33
CA GLY A 9 6.03 -4.71 -1.80
C GLY A 9 6.19 -3.50 -0.87
N VAL A 10 5.47 -2.43 -1.16
CA VAL A 10 5.48 -1.23 -0.32
C VAL A 10 4.05 -0.98 0.14
N VAL A 11 3.88 -0.83 1.45
CA VAL A 11 2.59 -0.54 2.06
C VAL A 11 2.52 0.95 2.38
N SER A 12 1.48 1.61 1.92
CA SER A 12 1.20 3.00 2.27
C SER A 12 -0.19 3.10 2.88
N ALA A 13 -0.27 3.66 4.07
CA ALA A 13 -1.50 3.74 4.84
C ALA A 13 -2.10 5.14 4.89
N GLY A 14 -1.35 6.17 4.53
CA GLY A 14 -1.83 7.53 4.60
C GLY A 14 -0.96 8.49 3.80
N ARG A 15 -1.43 9.73 3.73
CA ARG A 15 -0.79 10.78 2.94
C ARG A 15 0.64 11.05 3.38
N ALA A 16 0.90 11.05 4.70
CA ALA A 16 2.23 11.33 5.24
C ALA A 16 3.21 10.22 4.86
N ASP A 17 2.79 8.97 4.98
CA ASP A 17 3.62 7.81 4.61
C ASP A 17 3.97 7.87 3.13
N TYR A 18 3.00 8.16 2.30
CA TYR A 18 3.17 8.25 0.85
C TYR A 18 4.18 9.35 0.49
N ALA A 19 4.04 10.53 1.09
CA ALA A 19 4.93 11.65 0.80
C ALA A 19 6.37 11.35 1.17
N ILE A 20 6.60 10.69 2.30
CA ILE A 20 7.94 10.31 2.75
C ILE A 20 8.53 9.24 1.83
N CYS A 21 7.72 8.28 1.39
CA CYS A 21 8.18 7.17 0.57
C CYS A 21 8.28 7.50 -0.93
N LEU A 22 7.73 8.62 -1.37
CA LEU A 22 7.65 8.94 -2.80
C LEU A 22 9.00 8.86 -3.53
N PRO A 23 10.10 9.41 -3.00
CA PRO A 23 11.39 9.28 -3.67
C PRO A 23 11.84 7.81 -3.82
N VAL A 24 11.55 6.98 -2.82
CA VAL A 24 11.88 5.54 -2.88
C VAL A 24 11.03 4.84 -3.93
N LEU A 25 9.73 5.15 -3.98
CA LEU A 25 8.83 4.59 -4.98
C LEU A 25 9.28 4.94 -6.40
N ARG A 26 9.71 6.19 -6.62
CA ARG A 26 10.24 6.63 -7.91
C ARG A 26 11.49 5.86 -8.32
N ARG A 27 12.38 5.61 -7.37
CA ARG A 27 13.61 4.86 -7.62
C ARG A 27 13.33 3.40 -7.95
N ILE A 28 12.40 2.77 -7.25
CA ILE A 28 12.00 1.39 -7.54
C ILE A 28 11.36 1.32 -8.94
N GLN A 29 10.48 2.25 -9.25
CA GLN A 29 9.78 2.29 -10.53
C GLN A 29 10.75 2.47 -11.70
N ALA A 30 11.83 3.24 -11.50
CA ALA A 30 12.81 3.52 -12.52
C ALA A 30 13.84 2.41 -12.72
N ASP A 31 13.94 1.47 -11.79
CA ASP A 31 14.96 0.40 -11.85
C ASP A 31 14.42 -0.80 -12.64
N PRO A 32 15.07 -1.19 -13.75
CA PRO A 32 14.59 -2.32 -14.55
C PRO A 32 14.73 -3.68 -13.86
N ASP A 33 15.54 -3.76 -12.80
CA ASP A 33 15.73 -4.99 -12.03
C ASP A 33 14.76 -5.12 -10.87
N LEU A 34 13.89 -4.12 -10.66
CA LEU A 34 12.92 -4.10 -9.59
C LEU A 34 11.51 -3.92 -10.14
N ARG A 35 10.56 -4.55 -9.49
CA ARG A 35 9.14 -4.35 -9.75
C ARG A 35 8.48 -3.83 -8.50
N LEU A 36 7.76 -2.73 -8.62
CA LEU A 36 7.01 -2.16 -7.51
C LEU A 36 5.64 -2.82 -7.39
N HIS A 37 5.32 -3.33 -6.20
CA HIS A 37 3.98 -3.77 -5.85
C HIS A 37 3.48 -2.87 -4.73
N LEU A 38 2.69 -1.87 -5.09
CA LEU A 38 2.20 -0.86 -4.15
C LEU A 38 0.87 -1.31 -3.56
N ILE A 39 0.86 -1.50 -2.25
CA ILE A 39 -0.34 -1.88 -1.50
C ILE A 39 -0.81 -0.66 -0.75
N ILE A 40 -2.03 -0.22 -0.99
CA ILE A 40 -2.60 0.92 -0.30
C ILE A 40 -3.66 0.47 0.70
N SER A 41 -3.71 1.16 1.82
CA SER A 41 -4.60 0.83 2.91
C SER A 41 -4.94 2.07 3.74
N GLY A 42 -5.67 1.88 4.82
CA GLY A 42 -5.92 2.93 5.80
C GLY A 42 -6.61 4.15 5.21
N MET A 43 -6.06 5.32 5.50
CA MET A 43 -6.67 6.59 5.13
C MET A 43 -6.77 6.84 3.64
N HIS A 44 -5.91 6.19 2.82
CA HIS A 44 -6.00 6.33 1.37
C HIS A 44 -7.35 5.86 0.82
N LEU A 45 -8.00 4.93 1.50
CA LEU A 45 -9.25 4.33 1.06
C LEU A 45 -10.47 4.89 1.79
N SER A 46 -10.26 5.79 2.75
CA SER A 46 -11.35 6.32 3.58
C SER A 46 -11.93 7.61 2.99
N PRO A 47 -13.24 7.65 2.72
CA PRO A 47 -13.88 8.89 2.28
C PRO A 47 -13.83 10.00 3.34
N GLU A 48 -13.72 9.66 4.62
CA GLU A 48 -13.67 10.63 5.71
C GLU A 48 -12.41 11.51 5.66
N PHE A 49 -11.32 10.96 5.10
CA PHE A 49 -10.05 11.67 5.00
C PHE A 49 -9.73 12.10 3.57
N GLY A 50 -10.72 12.00 2.68
CA GLY A 50 -10.52 12.23 1.25
C GLY A 50 -9.85 11.03 0.58
N LEU A 51 -10.28 10.72 -0.63
CA LEU A 51 -9.72 9.59 -1.37
C LEU A 51 -8.38 9.99 -1.98
N THR A 52 -7.29 9.71 -1.26
CA THR A 52 -5.95 10.05 -1.71
C THR A 52 -5.39 9.05 -2.74
N VAL A 53 -6.08 7.94 -2.96
CA VAL A 53 -5.70 6.95 -3.97
C VAL A 53 -5.63 7.57 -5.37
N GLU A 54 -6.52 8.50 -5.69
CA GLU A 54 -6.53 9.17 -6.98
C GLU A 54 -5.25 9.97 -7.21
N SER A 55 -4.73 10.61 -6.17
CA SER A 55 -3.46 11.35 -6.25
C SER A 55 -2.29 10.41 -6.55
N ILE A 56 -2.30 9.21 -5.99
CA ILE A 56 -1.26 8.21 -6.22
C ILE A 56 -1.30 7.75 -7.68
N VAL A 57 -2.48 7.49 -8.21
CA VAL A 57 -2.66 7.10 -9.61
C VAL A 57 -2.23 8.25 -10.54
N ASP A 58 -2.59 9.49 -10.21
CA ASP A 58 -2.21 10.67 -10.98
C ASP A 58 -0.69 10.88 -10.99
N ASP A 59 0.01 10.46 -9.96
CA ASP A 59 1.48 10.51 -9.90
C ASP A 59 2.14 9.44 -10.78
N GLY A 60 1.36 8.57 -11.40
CA GLY A 60 1.87 7.57 -12.33
C GLY A 60 2.15 6.20 -11.72
N PHE A 61 1.66 5.94 -10.51
CA PHE A 61 1.83 4.64 -9.87
C PHE A 61 0.63 3.74 -10.12
N GLU A 62 0.92 2.47 -10.40
CA GLU A 62 -0.10 1.44 -10.51
C GLU A 62 -0.38 0.89 -9.10
N ILE A 63 -1.64 0.75 -8.77
CA ILE A 63 -2.04 0.19 -7.48
C ILE A 63 -2.03 -1.33 -7.58
N GLY A 64 -1.14 -1.96 -6.80
CA GLY A 64 -1.01 -3.41 -6.79
C GLY A 64 -2.11 -4.11 -6.02
N ASP A 65 -2.50 -3.57 -4.87
CA ASP A 65 -3.60 -4.11 -4.06
C ASP A 65 -4.16 -3.04 -3.15
N ARG A 66 -5.34 -3.29 -2.63
CA ARG A 66 -6.04 -2.42 -1.68
C ARG A 66 -6.44 -3.27 -0.48
N VAL A 67 -6.06 -2.79 0.70
CA VAL A 67 -6.40 -3.47 1.97
C VAL A 67 -7.22 -2.51 2.80
N GLU A 68 -8.51 -2.75 2.87
CA GLU A 68 -9.41 -1.95 3.69
C GLU A 68 -9.32 -2.42 5.14
N MET A 69 -9.04 -1.49 6.04
CA MET A 69 -8.88 -1.81 7.46
C MET A 69 -9.52 -0.80 8.40
N LEU A 70 -9.87 0.39 7.92
CA LEU A 70 -10.44 1.41 8.79
C LEU A 70 -11.92 1.17 9.05
N LEU A 71 -12.27 1.16 10.32
CA LEU A 71 -13.65 1.25 10.77
C LEU A 71 -13.93 2.72 11.11
N SER A 72 -15.19 3.16 10.95
CA SER A 72 -15.62 4.51 11.31
C SER A 72 -15.77 4.64 12.83
N SER A 73 -14.72 4.31 13.56
CA SER A 73 -14.69 4.33 15.02
C SER A 73 -13.27 4.62 15.50
N ASP A 74 -13.15 5.58 16.40
CA ASP A 74 -11.89 5.94 17.05
C ASP A 74 -11.78 5.40 18.49
N THR A 75 -12.68 4.49 18.88
CA THR A 75 -12.57 3.83 20.17
C THR A 75 -11.42 2.84 20.19
N PRO A 76 -10.83 2.52 21.36
CA PRO A 76 -9.78 1.51 21.45
C PRO A 76 -10.17 0.16 20.82
N GLU A 77 -11.42 -0.27 21.03
CA GLU A 77 -11.93 -1.50 20.43
C GLU A 77 -11.99 -1.39 18.90
N GLY A 78 -12.48 -0.26 18.39
CA GLY A 78 -12.55 -0.02 16.94
C GLY A 78 -11.17 0.00 16.30
N ILE A 79 -10.20 0.62 16.95
CA ILE A 79 -8.80 0.66 16.48
C ILE A 79 -8.23 -0.76 16.45
N ALA A 80 -8.43 -1.54 17.51
CA ALA A 80 -7.96 -2.91 17.57
C ALA A 80 -8.57 -3.77 16.46
N LYS A 81 -9.87 -3.61 16.21
CA LYS A 81 -10.55 -4.32 15.11
C LYS A 81 -10.01 -3.91 13.76
N SER A 82 -9.72 -2.63 13.55
CA SER A 82 -9.10 -2.15 12.30
C SER A 82 -7.72 -2.79 12.09
N MET A 83 -6.91 -2.89 13.12
CA MET A 83 -5.62 -3.57 13.05
C MET A 83 -5.78 -5.04 12.69
N GLY A 84 -6.79 -5.71 13.26
CA GLY A 84 -7.10 -7.10 12.93
C GLY A 84 -7.51 -7.27 11.47
N LEU A 85 -8.37 -6.41 10.96
CA LEU A 85 -8.76 -6.42 9.55
C LEU A 85 -7.56 -6.19 8.64
N GLY A 86 -6.69 -5.26 9.00
CA GLY A 86 -5.46 -4.99 8.26
C GLY A 86 -4.56 -6.22 8.21
N THR A 87 -4.35 -6.87 9.35
CA THR A 87 -3.53 -8.08 9.43
C THR A 87 -4.05 -9.18 8.52
N ILE A 88 -5.36 -9.42 8.52
CA ILE A 88 -6.00 -10.40 7.64
C ILE A 88 -5.80 -10.01 6.17
N GLY A 89 -6.06 -8.74 5.85
CA GLY A 89 -5.95 -8.25 4.48
C GLY A 89 -4.52 -8.35 3.93
N PHE A 90 -3.53 -7.99 4.74
CA PHE A 90 -2.13 -8.09 4.33
C PHE A 90 -1.68 -9.55 4.15
N ALA A 91 -2.15 -10.44 5.02
CA ALA A 91 -1.85 -11.86 4.87
C ALA A 91 -2.39 -12.40 3.54
N GLN A 92 -3.61 -12.02 3.18
CA GLN A 92 -4.22 -12.39 1.91
C GLN A 92 -3.46 -11.80 0.72
N SER A 93 -3.06 -10.53 0.82
CA SER A 93 -2.32 -9.83 -0.23
C SER A 93 -0.96 -10.48 -0.46
N TYR A 94 -0.22 -10.75 0.61
CA TYR A 94 1.11 -11.37 0.51
C TYR A 94 1.04 -12.79 -0.06
N THR A 95 0.02 -13.52 0.28
CA THR A 95 -0.19 -14.87 -0.29
C THR A 95 -0.51 -14.80 -1.78
N ARG A 96 -1.29 -13.82 -2.18
CA ARG A 96 -1.75 -13.65 -3.56
C ARG A 96 -0.64 -13.15 -4.49
N PHE A 97 0.14 -12.19 -4.05
CA PHE A 97 1.12 -11.48 -4.89
C PHE A 97 2.57 -11.88 -4.60
N ARG A 98 2.87 -12.43 -3.45
CA ARG A 98 4.19 -12.95 -3.06
C ARG A 98 5.35 -12.01 -3.39
N PRO A 99 5.38 -10.79 -2.83
CA PRO A 99 6.53 -9.93 -3.03
C PRO A 99 7.79 -10.56 -2.42
N ASP A 100 8.94 -10.25 -3.00
CA ASP A 100 10.22 -10.76 -2.50
C ASP A 100 10.66 -10.05 -1.23
N ILE A 101 10.30 -8.80 -1.13
CA ILE A 101 10.61 -7.95 0.03
C ILE A 101 9.39 -7.12 0.37
#